data_5a535a1a38447e46e37e9cb8b7db2294
#
_entry.id   5a535a1a38447e46e37e9cb8b7db2294
#
_cell.length_a   1.000
_cell.length_b   1.000
_cell.length_c   1.000
_cell.angle_alpha   90.00
_cell.angle_beta   90.00
_cell.angle_gamma   90.00
#
_symmetry.space_group_name_H-M   'P 1'
#
loop_
_entity.id
_entity.type
_entity.pdbx_description
1 polymer ?
#
loop_
_entity_poly.entity_id
_entity_poly.type
_entity_poly.pdbx_seq_one_letter_code
_entity_poly.pdbx_strand_id
1 'polypeptide(L)' 'MPDGKFLLEAVNLQMPFGKYKGIKLSKLPVAYLEWFARKGFPKSKLGMQLQMIYEIKLNGLEYLFKDLKN' A
#
# COMPACT_ATOMS: atom_id res chain seq x y z
N MET A 1 2.03 -1.22 17.13
CA MET A 1 1.72 -2.21 16.09
C MET A 1 0.38 -1.89 15.45
N PRO A 2 0.33 -1.79 14.14
CA PRO A 2 -0.97 -1.56 13.50
C PRO A 2 -1.87 -2.77 13.73
N ASP A 3 -3.13 -2.52 14.00
CA ASP A 3 -4.07 -3.60 14.15
C ASP A 3 -4.53 -4.07 12.75
N GLY A 4 -5.27 -5.17 12.69
CA GLY A 4 -5.72 -5.72 11.42
C GLY A 4 -6.61 -4.76 10.65
N LYS A 5 -7.25 -3.85 11.34
CA LYS A 5 -8.14 -2.88 10.71
C LYS A 5 -7.36 -1.88 9.85
N PHE A 6 -6.22 -1.41 10.34
CA PHE A 6 -5.39 -0.48 9.58
C PHE A 6 -4.90 -1.14 8.28
N LEU A 7 -4.44 -2.38 8.38
CA LEU A 7 -3.97 -3.11 7.22
C LEU A 7 -5.11 -3.40 6.25
N LEU A 8 -6.28 -3.78 6.77
CA LEU A 8 -7.45 -4.03 5.93
C LEU A 8 -7.84 -2.79 5.13
N GLU A 9 -7.84 -1.64 5.78
CA GLU A 9 -8.13 -0.39 5.08
C GLU A 9 -7.10 -0.12 3.99
N ALA A 10 -5.82 -0.30 4.30
CA ALA A 10 -4.76 -0.03 3.33
C ALA A 10 -4.85 -0.94 2.11
N VAL A 11 -5.15 -2.21 2.33
CA VAL A 11 -5.26 -3.18 1.23
C VAL A 11 -6.38 -2.80 0.26
N ASN A 12 -7.48 -2.29 0.78
CA ASN A 12 -8.67 -2.00 -0.02
C ASN A 12 -8.79 -0.56 -0.47
N LEU A 13 -7.92 0.33 0.03
CA LEU A 13 -7.97 1.74 -0.35
C LEU A 13 -7.53 1.90 -1.80
N GLN A 14 -8.26 2.72 -2.53
CA GLN A 14 -7.90 3.06 -3.91
C GLN A 14 -6.97 4.27 -3.90
N MET A 15 -5.98 4.25 -4.80
CA MET A 15 -5.06 5.38 -4.92
C MET A 15 -5.85 6.63 -5.28
N PRO A 16 -5.71 7.73 -4.52
CA PRO A 16 -6.56 8.91 -4.73
C PRO A 16 -6.09 9.85 -5.83
N PHE A 17 -4.89 9.66 -6.36
CA PHE A 17 -4.36 10.57 -7.37
C PHE A 17 -3.31 9.88 -8.22
N GLY A 18 -2.89 10.58 -9.27
CA GLY A 18 -1.75 10.18 -10.09
C GLY A 18 -2.08 9.12 -11.12
N LYS A 19 -1.02 8.50 -11.64
CA LYS A 19 -1.11 7.54 -12.73
C LYS A 19 -1.99 6.33 -12.39
N TYR A 20 -1.99 5.95 -11.12
CA TYR A 20 -2.72 4.75 -10.68
C TYR A 20 -3.98 5.07 -9.89
N LYS A 21 -4.54 6.28 -10.10
CA LYS A 21 -5.77 6.66 -9.43
C LYS A 21 -6.85 5.60 -9.63
N GLY A 22 -7.50 5.23 -8.54
CA GLY A 22 -8.58 4.23 -8.56
C GLY A 22 -8.11 2.80 -8.42
N ILE A 23 -6.80 2.55 -8.44
CA ILE A 23 -6.26 1.20 -8.27
C ILE A 23 -6.01 0.97 -6.79
N LYS A 24 -6.41 -0.20 -6.29
CA LYS A 24 -6.16 -0.52 -4.88
C LYS A 24 -4.67 -0.51 -4.59
N LEU A 25 -4.31 -0.02 -3.39
CA LEU A 25 -2.90 0.04 -3.01
C LEU A 25 -2.21 -1.32 -3.09
N SER A 26 -2.92 -2.37 -2.72
CA SER A 26 -2.37 -3.73 -2.78
C SER A 26 -2.06 -4.19 -4.20
N LYS A 27 -2.60 -3.52 -5.19
CA LYS A 27 -2.37 -3.87 -6.60
C LYS A 27 -1.41 -2.94 -7.31
N LEU A 28 -0.83 -1.98 -6.59
CA LEU A 28 0.14 -1.07 -7.18
C LEU A 28 1.44 -1.81 -7.50
N PRO A 29 2.07 -1.50 -8.65
CA PRO A 29 3.36 -2.13 -8.98
C PRO A 29 4.43 -1.77 -7.95
N VAL A 30 5.30 -2.72 -7.65
CA VAL A 30 6.41 -2.49 -6.73
C VAL A 30 7.27 -1.32 -7.22
N ALA A 31 7.50 -1.21 -8.51
CA ALA A 31 8.32 -0.14 -9.07
C ALA A 31 7.75 1.24 -8.74
N TYR A 32 6.44 1.36 -8.76
CA TYR A 32 5.79 2.63 -8.42
C TYR A 32 5.98 2.95 -6.94
N LEU A 33 5.81 1.95 -6.09
CA LEU A 33 6.02 2.12 -4.65
C LEU A 33 7.48 2.42 -4.33
N GLU A 34 8.40 1.80 -5.07
CA GLU A 34 9.83 2.05 -4.90
C GLU A 34 10.16 3.50 -5.24
N TRP A 35 9.48 4.07 -6.22
CA TRP A 35 9.65 5.48 -6.57
C TRP A 35 9.35 6.37 -5.35
N PHE A 36 8.25 6.07 -4.63
CA PHE A 36 7.94 6.80 -3.40
C PHE A 36 9.00 6.58 -2.33
N ALA A 37 9.53 5.36 -2.24
CA ALA A 37 10.56 5.07 -1.24
C ALA A 37 11.80 5.93 -1.47
N ARG A 38 12.14 6.18 -2.73
CA ARG A 38 13.30 7.00 -3.05
C ARG A 38 13.02 8.49 -2.90
N LYS A 39 11.82 8.93 -3.24
CA LYS A 39 11.44 10.35 -3.14
C LYS A 39 10.98 10.74 -1.75
N GLY A 40 10.56 9.76 -0.97
CA GLY A 40 9.94 10.01 0.32
C GLY A 40 8.44 9.82 0.23
N PHE A 41 7.91 8.95 1.10
CA PHE A 41 6.46 8.77 1.16
C PHE A 41 5.81 10.04 1.71
N PRO A 42 4.59 10.36 1.28
CA PRO A 42 3.85 11.49 1.86
C PRO A 42 3.79 11.37 3.38
N LYS A 43 3.86 12.51 4.07
CA LYS A 43 3.79 12.52 5.52
C LYS A 43 2.34 12.63 5.96
N SER A 44 1.59 11.56 5.73
CA SER A 44 0.17 11.51 5.99
C SER A 44 -0.23 10.06 6.20
N LYS A 45 -1.50 9.83 6.52
CA LYS A 45 -2.00 8.47 6.68
C LYS A 45 -1.79 7.67 5.39
N LEU A 46 -2.03 8.31 4.23
CA LEU A 46 -1.82 7.64 2.95
C LEU A 46 -0.36 7.21 2.79
N GLY A 47 0.58 8.07 3.17
CA GLY A 47 1.99 7.73 3.09
C GLY A 47 2.35 6.52 3.95
N MET A 48 1.79 6.45 5.15
CA MET A 48 2.00 5.31 6.04
C MET A 48 1.43 4.03 5.44
N GLN A 49 0.26 4.14 4.80
CA GLN A 49 -0.38 3.01 4.14
C GLN A 49 0.43 2.53 2.94
N LEU A 50 0.92 3.46 2.13
CA LEU A 50 1.76 3.13 0.97
C LEU A 50 3.04 2.43 1.42
N GLN A 51 3.67 2.95 2.48
CA GLN A 51 4.90 2.36 2.99
C GLN A 51 4.66 0.94 3.49
N MET A 52 3.56 0.72 4.19
CA MET A 52 3.23 -0.61 4.68
C MET A 52 3.02 -1.59 3.54
N ILE A 53 2.27 -1.19 2.52
CA ILE A 53 2.03 -2.03 1.34
C ILE A 53 3.37 -2.34 0.64
N TYR A 54 4.23 -1.33 0.51
CA TYR A 54 5.54 -1.51 -0.10
C TYR A 54 6.36 -2.56 0.65
N GLU A 55 6.41 -2.45 1.98
CA GLU A 55 7.19 -3.38 2.79
C GLU A 55 6.67 -4.81 2.68
N ILE A 56 5.35 -4.96 2.66
CA ILE A 56 4.76 -6.28 2.51
C ILE A 56 5.14 -6.90 1.16
N LYS A 57 5.06 -6.12 0.10
CA LYS A 57 5.42 -6.61 -1.24
C LYS A 57 6.90 -6.91 -1.34
N LEU A 58 7.73 -6.05 -0.76
CA LEU A 58 9.18 -6.21 -0.81
C LEU A 58 9.64 -7.49 -0.12
N ASN A 59 8.93 -7.88 0.93
CA ASN A 59 9.27 -9.08 1.70
C ASN A 59 8.56 -10.35 1.21
N GLY A 60 7.85 -10.25 0.09
CA GLY A 60 7.16 -11.41 -0.48
C GLY A 60 5.97 -11.88 0.30
N LEU A 61 5.36 -11.00 1.08
CA LEU A 61 4.23 -11.36 1.93
C LEU A 61 2.88 -10.99 1.33
N GLU A 62 2.83 -10.87 0.01
CA GLU A 62 1.61 -10.44 -0.67
C GLU A 62 0.44 -11.40 -0.48
N TYR A 63 0.74 -12.65 -0.15
CA TYR A 63 -0.34 -13.60 0.12
C TYR A 63 -1.24 -13.16 1.26
N LEU A 64 -0.74 -12.30 2.14
CA LEU A 64 -1.54 -11.77 3.25
C LEU A 64 -2.73 -10.94 2.77
N PHE A 65 -2.59 -10.35 1.59
CA PHE A 65 -3.68 -9.51 1.06
C PHE A 65 -4.95 -10.31 0.75
N LYS A 66 -4.80 -11.59 0.44
CA LYS A 66 -5.96 -12.42 0.09
C LYS A 66 -6.92 -12.58 1.25
N ASP A 67 -6.39 -12.66 2.46
CA ASP A 67 -7.21 -12.87 3.64
C ASP A 67 -7.89 -11.58 4.10
N LEU A 68 -7.48 -10.45 3.55
CA LEU A 68 -7.95 -9.13 3.96
C LEU A 68 -8.86 -8.47 2.94
N LYS A 69 -9.14 -9.14 1.84
CA LYS A 69 -10.03 -8.59 0.83
C LYS A 69 -11.48 -8.72 1.26
N ASN A 70 -12.24 -7.72 0.93
CA ASN A 70 -13.68 -7.76 1.09
C ASN A 70 -14.34 -8.28 -0.18
#